data_ff1b4ad4c7f2d96e0808ec31c07ac8ef
#
_entry.id   ff1b4ad4c7f2d96e0808ec31c07ac8ef
#
_cell.length_a   1.000
_cell.length_b   1.000
_cell.length_c   1.000
_cell.angle_alpha   90.00
_cell.angle_beta   90.00
_cell.angle_gamma   90.00
#
_symmetry.space_group_name_H-M   'P 1'
#
loop_
_entity.id
_entity.type
_entity.pdbx_description
1 polymer ?
#
loop_
_entity_poly.entity_id
_entity_poly.type
_entity_poly.pdbx_seq_one_letter_code
_entity_poly.pdbx_strand_id
1 'polypeptide(L)'
;MIPNMYKIAGELTSTVFHVSARSVAAQALSIFGDHSDVMATRQTCFALLASNNPQEVMDFALIAQAATLNARIPFIHFFDGFRTSHEVMKIEELTLDDMHAMIDDDLVIEHRKRALTPDMPVLRGTAQNPDQRQIGRASC
;
A
#
# COMPACT_ATOMS: atom_id res chain seq x y z
N MET A 1 6.35 -8.33 -9.71
CA MET A 1 5.84 -7.50 -8.58
C MET A 1 5.48 -8.33 -7.35
N ILE A 2 4.68 -9.40 -7.44
CA ILE A 2 4.23 -10.22 -6.29
C ILE A 2 5.37 -10.67 -5.35
N PRO A 3 6.52 -11.21 -5.81
CA PRO A 3 7.60 -11.58 -4.88
C PRO A 3 8.14 -10.42 -4.05
N ASN A 4 8.19 -9.22 -4.62
CA ASN A 4 8.61 -8.02 -3.89
C ASN A 4 7.56 -7.58 -2.85
N MET A 5 6.28 -7.79 -3.13
CA MET A 5 5.20 -7.49 -2.18
C MET A 5 5.31 -8.40 -0.94
N TYR A 6 5.54 -9.69 -1.12
CA TYR A 6 5.81 -10.59 0.01
C TYR A 6 7.00 -10.13 0.85
N LYS A 7 8.07 -9.65 0.21
CA LYS A 7 9.23 -9.13 0.90
C LYS A 7 8.91 -7.87 1.69
N ILE A 8 8.22 -6.90 1.08
CA ILE A 8 7.78 -5.65 1.74
C ILE A 8 6.95 -5.97 2.97
N ALA A 9 5.96 -6.85 2.84
CA ALA A 9 5.10 -7.25 3.94
C ALA A 9 5.88 -8.00 5.04
N GLY A 10 6.77 -8.92 4.67
CA GLY A 10 7.60 -9.67 5.62
C GLY A 10 8.61 -8.82 6.38
N GLU A 11 9.07 -7.72 5.80
CA GLU A 11 9.95 -6.75 6.46
C GLU A 11 9.20 -5.71 7.29
N LEU A 12 7.86 -5.74 7.31
CA LEU A 12 7.00 -4.76 7.99
C LEU A 12 7.32 -3.32 7.56
N THR A 13 7.53 -3.13 6.27
CA THR A 13 7.85 -1.83 5.69
C THR A 13 6.58 -1.04 5.42
N SER A 14 6.47 0.12 6.04
CA SER A 14 5.36 1.05 5.79
C SER A 14 5.38 1.50 4.34
N THR A 15 4.35 1.11 3.57
CA THR A 15 4.27 1.33 2.13
C THR A 15 2.80 1.41 1.71
N VAL A 16 2.49 2.32 0.81
CA VAL A 16 1.16 2.39 0.20
C VAL A 16 1.30 2.35 -1.33
N PHE A 17 0.54 1.47 -1.97
CA PHE A 17 0.35 1.47 -3.41
C PHE A 17 -1.04 2.02 -3.73
N HIS A 18 -1.10 3.06 -4.56
CA HIS A 18 -2.36 3.57 -5.09
C HIS A 18 -2.58 2.94 -6.47
N VAL A 19 -3.68 2.22 -6.64
CA VAL A 19 -3.93 1.40 -7.82
C VAL A 19 -5.28 1.73 -8.44
N SER A 20 -5.26 2.12 -9.70
CA SER A 20 -6.45 2.16 -10.55
C SER A 20 -6.70 0.74 -11.07
N ALA A 21 -7.57 0.00 -10.37
CA ALA A 21 -7.76 -1.43 -10.58
C ALA A 21 -8.42 -1.73 -11.93
N ARG A 22 -7.95 -2.75 -12.60
CA ARG A 22 -8.40 -3.17 -13.94
C ARG A 22 -8.56 -4.67 -14.02
N SER A 23 -9.38 -5.13 -14.96
CA SER A 23 -9.50 -6.56 -15.25
C SER A 23 -8.20 -7.12 -15.79
N VAL A 24 -7.89 -8.35 -15.39
CA VAL A 24 -6.74 -9.09 -15.93
C VAL A 24 -7.14 -9.75 -17.24
N ALA A 25 -6.41 -9.44 -18.31
CA ALA A 25 -6.56 -10.09 -19.61
C ALA A 25 -5.33 -10.94 -19.93
N ALA A 26 -5.55 -12.15 -20.43
CA ALA A 26 -4.45 -13.10 -20.66
C ALA A 26 -3.59 -12.76 -21.89
N GLN A 27 -4.17 -12.12 -22.91
CA GLN A 27 -3.51 -11.90 -24.20
C GLN A 27 -3.48 -10.43 -24.64
N ALA A 28 -4.08 -9.54 -23.86
CA ALA A 28 -4.20 -8.12 -24.20
C ALA A 28 -4.32 -7.29 -22.95
N LEU A 29 -4.12 -5.98 -23.09
CA LEU A 29 -4.46 -5.01 -22.05
C LEU A 29 -5.99 -4.88 -21.93
N SER A 30 -6.52 -5.00 -20.72
CA SER A 30 -7.90 -4.60 -20.44
C SER A 30 -7.96 -3.22 -19.83
N ILE A 31 -8.88 -2.38 -20.32
CA ILE A 31 -9.12 -1.03 -19.80
C ILE A 31 -10.34 -0.98 -18.87
N PHE A 32 -11.11 -2.07 -18.80
CA PHE A 32 -12.33 -2.09 -18.00
C PHE A 32 -12.03 -2.13 -16.51
N GLY A 33 -12.86 -1.40 -15.75
CA GLY A 33 -12.84 -1.44 -14.29
C GLY A 33 -13.21 -2.82 -13.77
N ASP A 34 -12.33 -3.35 -12.94
CA ASP A 34 -12.48 -4.63 -12.26
C ASP A 34 -11.39 -4.67 -11.17
N HIS A 35 -11.57 -5.54 -10.20
CA HIS A 35 -10.63 -5.71 -9.08
C HIS A 35 -9.79 -6.97 -9.19
N SER A 36 -9.81 -7.68 -10.32
CA SER A 36 -9.11 -8.96 -10.46
C SER A 36 -7.59 -8.84 -10.35
N ASP A 37 -6.98 -7.74 -10.78
CA ASP A 37 -5.55 -7.46 -10.63
C ASP A 37 -5.17 -7.28 -9.14
N VAL A 38 -5.94 -6.51 -8.38
CA VAL A 38 -5.76 -6.33 -6.93
C VAL A 38 -6.03 -7.65 -6.20
N MET A 39 -7.12 -8.36 -6.55
CA MET A 39 -7.46 -9.64 -5.93
C MET A 39 -6.39 -10.71 -6.18
N ALA A 40 -5.64 -10.64 -7.28
CA ALA A 40 -4.50 -11.52 -7.51
C ALA A 40 -3.36 -11.32 -6.50
N THR A 41 -3.31 -10.19 -5.82
CA THR A 41 -2.29 -9.86 -4.83
C THR A 41 -2.74 -10.10 -3.37
N ARG A 42 -3.99 -10.50 -3.14
CA ARG A 42 -4.57 -10.63 -1.79
C ARG A 42 -3.78 -11.52 -0.82
N GLN A 43 -2.97 -12.44 -1.34
CA GLN A 43 -2.17 -13.36 -0.52
C GLN A 43 -0.83 -12.76 -0.07
N THR A 44 -0.49 -11.53 -0.50
CA THR A 44 0.81 -10.90 -0.23
C THR A 44 0.88 -10.21 1.12
N CYS A 45 -0.16 -10.32 1.95
CA CYS A 45 -0.26 -9.69 3.28
C CYS A 45 -0.32 -8.15 3.25
N PHE A 46 -0.66 -7.57 2.11
CA PHE A 46 -1.05 -6.17 2.03
C PHE A 46 -2.49 -6.00 2.51
N ALA A 47 -2.75 -4.99 3.31
CA ALA A 47 -4.11 -4.56 3.60
C ALA A 47 -4.73 -3.95 2.34
N LEU A 48 -5.98 -4.29 2.07
CA LEU A 48 -6.72 -3.81 0.90
C LEU A 48 -7.72 -2.75 1.34
N LEU A 49 -7.62 -1.55 0.77
CA LEU A 49 -8.50 -0.42 1.05
C LEU A 49 -9.12 0.05 -0.27
N ALA A 50 -10.43 -0.09 -0.40
CA ALA A 50 -11.16 0.28 -1.61
C ALA A 50 -11.85 1.63 -1.46
N SER A 51 -11.74 2.49 -2.46
CA SER A 51 -12.49 3.75 -2.59
C SER A 51 -13.51 3.66 -3.71
N ASN A 52 -14.65 4.29 -3.52
CA ASN A 52 -15.79 4.22 -4.43
C ASN A 52 -15.98 5.48 -5.29
N ASN A 53 -15.41 6.60 -4.92
CA ASN A 53 -15.53 7.88 -5.62
C ASN A 53 -14.26 8.73 -5.40
N PRO A 54 -14.05 9.82 -6.18
CA PRO A 54 -12.86 10.67 -6.06
C PRO A 54 -12.67 11.32 -4.69
N GLN A 55 -13.72 11.61 -3.92
CA GLN A 55 -13.58 12.12 -2.56
C GLN A 55 -12.92 11.06 -1.65
N GLU A 56 -13.44 9.84 -1.67
CA GLU A 56 -12.85 8.74 -0.90
C GLU A 56 -11.43 8.41 -1.36
N VAL A 57 -11.12 8.57 -2.67
CA VAL A 57 -9.75 8.37 -3.16
C VAL A 57 -8.77 9.32 -2.48
N MET A 58 -9.15 10.59 -2.32
CA MET A 58 -8.32 11.57 -1.63
C MET A 58 -8.23 11.29 -0.13
N ASP A 59 -9.35 11.08 0.52
CA ASP A 59 -9.41 10.87 1.98
C ASP A 59 -8.69 9.58 2.40
N PHE A 60 -8.94 8.49 1.68
CA PHE A 60 -8.35 7.18 1.98
C PHE A 60 -6.86 7.11 1.61
N ALA A 61 -6.39 7.97 0.71
CA ALA A 61 -4.95 8.09 0.47
C ALA A 61 -4.22 8.55 1.75
N LEU A 62 -4.74 9.56 2.43
CA LEU A 62 -4.18 10.04 3.70
C LEU A 62 -4.34 9.00 4.82
N ILE A 63 -5.52 8.39 4.94
CA ILE A 63 -5.80 7.34 5.93
C ILE A 63 -4.84 6.15 5.74
N ALA A 64 -4.61 5.71 4.51
CA ALA A 64 -3.68 4.61 4.23
C ALA A 64 -2.24 4.94 4.65
N GLN A 65 -1.80 6.19 4.46
CA GLN A 65 -0.47 6.64 4.89
C GLN A 65 -0.35 6.64 6.43
N ALA A 66 -1.34 7.16 7.13
CA ALA A 66 -1.38 7.15 8.60
C ALA A 66 -1.41 5.71 9.14
N ALA A 67 -2.27 4.87 8.57
CA ALA A 67 -2.44 3.50 8.99
C ALA A 67 -1.19 2.64 8.77
N THR A 68 -0.51 2.78 7.61
CA THR A 68 0.71 2.01 7.35
C THR A 68 1.87 2.41 8.25
N LEU A 69 1.98 3.69 8.61
CA LEU A 69 2.98 4.17 9.57
C LEU A 69 2.74 3.57 10.97
N ASN A 70 1.50 3.59 11.41
CA ASN A 70 1.10 3.09 12.74
C ASN A 70 1.21 1.56 12.85
N ALA A 71 0.57 0.84 11.92
CA ALA A 71 0.47 -0.61 11.97
C ALA A 71 1.71 -1.34 11.42
N ARG A 72 2.56 -0.66 10.64
CA ARG A 72 3.67 -1.26 9.88
C ARG A 72 3.23 -2.39 8.94
N ILE A 73 2.01 -2.28 8.44
CA ILE A 73 1.44 -3.17 7.43
C ILE A 73 1.37 -2.39 6.13
N PRO A 74 1.86 -2.91 5.01
CA PRO A 74 1.73 -2.24 3.72
C PRO A 74 0.28 -2.27 3.23
N PHE A 75 -0.13 -1.24 2.50
CA PHE A 75 -1.48 -1.08 1.97
C PHE A 75 -1.48 -1.06 0.45
N ILE A 76 -2.52 -1.65 -0.13
CA ILE A 76 -3.00 -1.33 -1.47
C ILE A 76 -4.28 -0.54 -1.30
N HIS A 77 -4.21 0.74 -1.57
CA HIS A 77 -5.36 1.61 -1.73
C HIS A 77 -5.77 1.60 -3.20
N PHE A 78 -6.97 1.15 -3.50
CA PHE A 78 -7.40 0.98 -4.89
C PHE A 78 -8.81 1.49 -5.13
N PHE A 79 -9.09 1.81 -6.36
CA PHE A 79 -10.37 2.27 -6.85
C PHE A 79 -10.61 1.73 -8.27
N ASP A 80 -11.85 1.79 -8.73
CA ASP A 80 -12.22 1.28 -10.03
C ASP A 80 -11.54 2.09 -11.15
N GLY A 81 -10.71 1.45 -11.90
CA GLY A 81 -10.09 2.03 -13.08
C GLY A 81 -11.14 2.27 -14.17
N PHE A 82 -10.96 3.31 -14.99
CA PHE A 82 -11.88 3.77 -16.01
C PHE A 82 -13.14 4.49 -15.46
N ARG A 83 -13.80 4.01 -14.43
CA ARG A 83 -14.92 4.73 -13.80
C ARG A 83 -14.37 5.79 -12.85
N THR A 84 -14.00 5.43 -11.63
CA THR A 84 -13.54 6.38 -10.62
C THR A 84 -12.29 7.15 -11.06
N SER A 85 -11.37 6.51 -11.77
CA SER A 85 -10.14 7.18 -12.25
C SER A 85 -10.39 8.26 -13.32
N HIS A 86 -11.56 8.26 -13.97
CA HIS A 86 -11.97 9.23 -15.01
C HIS A 86 -13.19 10.03 -14.60
N GLU A 87 -13.68 9.84 -13.40
CA GLU A 87 -14.82 10.56 -12.87
C GLU A 87 -14.43 12.02 -12.58
N VAL A 88 -15.32 12.94 -12.95
CA VAL A 88 -15.20 14.36 -12.64
C VAL A 88 -16.27 14.73 -11.64
N MET A 89 -15.85 15.08 -10.43
CA MET A 89 -16.75 15.56 -9.40
C MET A 89 -16.08 16.67 -8.58
N LYS A 90 -16.90 17.47 -7.92
CA LYS A 90 -16.41 18.42 -6.92
C LYS A 90 -16.07 17.66 -5.64
N ILE A 91 -14.87 17.88 -5.12
CA ILE A 91 -14.41 17.31 -3.85
C ILE A 91 -14.09 18.43 -2.85
N GLU A 92 -14.12 18.09 -1.57
CA GLU A 92 -13.56 18.90 -0.49
C GLU A 92 -12.09 18.58 -0.35
N GLU A 93 -11.23 19.57 -0.56
CA GLU A 93 -9.78 19.38 -0.54
C GLU A 93 -9.28 19.27 0.92
N LEU A 94 -8.43 18.30 1.19
CA LEU A 94 -7.73 18.19 2.46
C LEU A 94 -6.71 19.32 2.59
N THR A 95 -6.76 20.01 3.70
CA THR A 95 -5.79 21.07 4.02
C THR A 95 -4.48 20.49 4.54
N LEU A 96 -3.43 21.31 4.56
CA LEU A 96 -2.17 20.91 5.19
C LEU A 96 -2.35 20.66 6.70
N ASP A 97 -3.23 21.39 7.35
CA ASP A 97 -3.52 21.20 8.77
C ASP A 97 -4.19 19.85 9.03
N ASP A 98 -5.10 19.40 8.14
CA ASP A 98 -5.70 18.06 8.22
C ASP A 98 -4.65 16.97 8.06
N MET A 99 -3.72 17.15 7.11
CA MET A 99 -2.63 16.20 6.88
C MET A 99 -1.69 16.12 8.09
N HIS A 100 -1.31 17.25 8.67
CA HIS A 100 -0.49 17.29 9.89
C HIS A 100 -1.22 16.72 11.11
N ALA A 101 -2.52 16.91 11.23
CA ALA A 101 -3.30 16.33 12.33
C ALA A 101 -3.42 14.80 12.23
N MET A 102 -3.38 14.24 11.00
CA MET A 102 -3.52 12.80 10.76
C MET A 102 -2.20 12.05 10.82
N ILE A 103 -1.11 12.66 10.36
CA ILE A 103 0.21 12.01 10.30
C ILE A 103 0.99 12.33 11.57
N ASP A 104 1.34 11.30 12.31
CA ASP A 104 2.18 11.40 13.51
C ASP A 104 3.67 11.47 13.09
N ASP A 105 4.30 12.60 13.38
CA ASP A 105 5.70 12.86 13.03
C ASP A 105 6.66 11.90 13.77
N ASP A 106 6.33 11.46 14.97
CA ASP A 106 7.15 10.48 15.70
C ASP A 106 7.18 9.14 14.96
N LEU A 107 6.06 8.72 14.39
CA LEU A 107 6.01 7.50 13.56
C LEU A 107 6.82 7.64 12.26
N VAL A 108 6.84 8.84 11.67
CA VAL A 108 7.68 9.13 10.50
C VAL A 108 9.16 9.04 10.88
N ILE A 109 9.56 9.61 12.02
CA ILE A 109 10.93 9.54 12.53
C ILE A 109 11.33 8.09 12.80
N GLU A 110 10.46 7.32 13.45
CA GLU A 110 10.69 5.90 13.72
C GLU A 110 10.81 5.07 12.42
N HIS A 111 9.99 5.38 11.42
CA HIS A 111 10.11 4.75 10.10
C HIS A 111 11.47 5.05 9.46
N ARG A 112 11.93 6.31 9.50
CA ARG A 112 13.23 6.74 8.95
C ARG A 112 14.40 6.09 9.67
N LYS A 113 14.34 5.91 10.98
CA LYS A 113 15.38 5.20 11.76
C LYS A 113 15.58 3.75 11.32
N ARG A 114 14.54 3.12 10.79
CA ARG A 114 14.59 1.74 10.24
C ARG A 114 15.00 1.68 8.77
N ALA A 115 15.02 2.80 8.08
CA ALA A 115 15.39 2.86 6.66
C ALA A 115 16.90 2.64 6.47
N LEU A 116 17.25 2.19 5.27
CA LEU A 116 18.66 2.09 4.85
C LEU A 116 19.18 3.51 4.58
N THR A 117 20.17 3.93 5.36
CA THR A 117 20.85 5.22 5.16
C THR A 117 22.36 5.01 5.13
N PRO A 118 23.14 5.87 4.45
CA PRO A 118 24.59 5.80 4.44
C PRO A 118 25.19 5.89 5.85
N ASP A 119 24.58 6.69 6.72
CA ASP A 119 25.07 6.93 8.10
C ASP A 119 24.76 5.78 9.05
N MET A 120 23.74 4.99 8.74
CA MET A 120 23.30 3.84 9.51
C MET A 120 23.03 2.63 8.58
N PRO A 121 24.08 2.02 8.03
CA PRO A 121 23.92 0.86 7.15
C PRO A 121 23.38 -0.33 7.94
N VAL A 122 22.37 -0.98 7.42
CA VAL A 122 21.77 -2.18 8.01
C VAL A 122 21.97 -3.36 7.08
N LEU A 123 22.55 -4.44 7.60
CA LEU A 123 22.59 -5.73 6.92
C LEU A 123 21.34 -6.52 7.27
N ARG A 124 20.54 -6.87 6.25
CA ARG A 124 19.37 -7.73 6.39
C ARG A 124 19.62 -9.03 5.64
N GLY A 125 19.28 -10.16 6.26
CA GLY A 125 19.27 -11.45 5.59
C GLY A 125 18.20 -11.45 4.50
N THR A 126 18.64 -11.58 3.24
CA THR A 126 17.74 -11.54 2.08
C THR A 126 17.42 -12.92 1.52
N ALA A 127 18.15 -13.95 1.94
CA ALA A 127 17.93 -15.34 1.57
C ALA A 127 17.48 -16.14 2.80
N GLN A 128 16.37 -16.84 2.66
CA GLN A 128 15.83 -17.72 3.70
C GLN A 128 15.83 -19.16 3.20
N ASN A 129 16.20 -20.08 4.09
CA ASN A 129 16.09 -21.50 3.85
C ASN A 129 14.62 -21.94 3.86
N PRO A 130 14.27 -23.08 3.20
CA PRO A 130 12.89 -23.60 3.18
C PRO A 130 12.26 -23.78 4.56
N ASP A 131 13.08 -24.03 5.59
CA ASP A 131 12.62 -24.26 6.97
C ASP A 131 12.19 -22.98 7.69
N GLN A 132 12.52 -21.81 7.17
CA GLN A 132 12.17 -20.51 7.76
C GLN A 132 10.86 -19.92 7.19
N ARG A 133 10.03 -20.72 6.54
CA ARG A 133 8.73 -20.31 5.97
C ARG A 133 7.73 -19.73 6.97
N GLN A 134 8.00 -19.83 8.26
CA GLN A 134 7.03 -19.45 9.29
C GLN A 134 7.10 -17.99 9.74
N ILE A 135 8.18 -17.26 9.44
CA ILE A 135 8.35 -15.89 9.94
C ILE A 135 7.40 -14.90 9.27
N GLY A 136 7.07 -15.12 7.99
CA GLY A 136 6.09 -14.28 7.29
C GLY A 136 4.62 -14.59 7.59
N ARG A 137 4.32 -15.68 8.31
CA ARG A 137 2.93 -16.05 8.66
C ARG A 137 2.44 -15.45 9.97
N ALA A 138 3.31 -14.92 10.78
CA ALA A 138 2.94 -14.33 12.07
C ALA A 138 2.33 -12.92 11.93
N SER A 139 2.40 -12.32 10.74
CA SER A 139 1.90 -10.99 10.45
C SER A 139 0.73 -10.97 9.43
N CYS A 140 0.24 -12.13 9.02
CA CYS A 140 -0.94 -12.24 8.13
C CYS A 140 -2.16 -12.72 8.89
#